data_b20b7b08161e52dc220e3a0cba8c5a25
#
_entry.id   b20b7b08161e52dc220e3a0cba8c5a25
#
_cell.length_a   1.000
_cell.length_b   1.000
_cell.length_c   1.000
_cell.angle_alpha   90.00
_cell.angle_beta   90.00
_cell.angle_gamma   90.00
#
_symmetry.space_group_name_H-M   'P 1'
#
loop_
_entity.id
_entity.type
_entity.pdbx_description
1 polymer ?
#
loop_
_entity_poly.entity_id
_entity_poly.type
_entity_poly.pdbx_seq_one_letter_code
_entity_poly.pdbx_strand_id
1 'polypeptide(L)'
;RTEDVVLRLLAELAAAPKDEALTRLMNFKPGVRTAVRKTTVSAVLRDEKRAAQEDEPLPDAPLMRLPRFMEEQQMTGAQIGTAFHRMMRMLDFDALRATHQLEAEIARQRERLLADGIVSENELAAVKPYLLVRLFASPLGVRMIAAQELHREWAFTYRRETETGAQLLQGVIDCCFIERGAWVLVDYKTDADAAGAIERHRPQLELYAQALAGITGLPVRERVLYLVRAGRAYQV
;
A
#
# COMPACT_ATOMS: atom_id res chain seq x y z
N ARG A 1 -43.72 -21.21 39.15
CA ARG A 1 -44.55 -21.23 37.90
C ARG A 1 -43.75 -20.98 36.63
N THR A 2 -42.72 -20.19 36.67
CA THR A 2 -41.88 -19.92 35.47
C THR A 2 -40.81 -21.00 35.27
N GLU A 3 -40.28 -21.55 36.36
CA GLU A 3 -39.31 -22.68 36.32
C GLU A 3 -39.92 -23.97 35.79
N ASP A 4 -41.19 -24.27 36.15
CA ASP A 4 -41.90 -25.45 35.65
C ASP A 4 -42.13 -25.41 34.14
N VAL A 5 -42.35 -24.23 33.55
CA VAL A 5 -42.54 -24.05 32.13
C VAL A 5 -41.21 -24.24 31.37
N VAL A 6 -40.11 -23.75 31.92
CA VAL A 6 -38.76 -23.89 31.32
C VAL A 6 -38.32 -25.36 31.37
N LEU A 7 -38.54 -26.05 32.49
CA LEU A 7 -38.21 -27.47 32.60
C LEU A 7 -39.05 -28.34 31.66
N ARG A 8 -40.31 -27.97 31.44
CA ARG A 8 -41.18 -28.69 30.50
C ARG A 8 -40.77 -28.48 29.05
N LEU A 9 -40.42 -27.28 28.67
CA LEU A 9 -39.87 -26.93 27.34
C LEU A 9 -38.54 -27.65 27.08
N LEU A 10 -37.67 -27.72 28.07
CA LEU A 10 -36.39 -28.45 27.97
C LEU A 10 -36.61 -29.98 27.84
N ALA A 11 -37.61 -30.54 28.53
CA ALA A 11 -37.97 -31.93 28.40
C ALA A 11 -38.60 -32.27 27.03
N GLU A 12 -39.43 -31.36 26.48
CA GLU A 12 -40.00 -31.50 25.13
C GLU A 12 -38.93 -31.38 24.05
N LEU A 13 -37.96 -30.46 24.20
CA LEU A 13 -36.81 -30.32 23.31
C LEU A 13 -35.89 -31.57 23.36
N ALA A 14 -35.74 -32.17 24.53
CA ALA A 14 -34.96 -33.42 24.70
C ALA A 14 -35.65 -34.67 24.15
N ALA A 15 -36.99 -34.66 24.06
CA ALA A 15 -37.80 -35.73 23.53
C ALA A 15 -38.12 -35.63 22.04
N ALA A 16 -37.82 -34.47 21.42
CA ALA A 16 -38.02 -34.27 19.98
C ALA A 16 -37.14 -35.25 19.17
N PRO A 17 -37.69 -35.86 18.08
CA PRO A 17 -36.88 -36.71 17.22
C PRO A 17 -35.70 -35.93 16.72
N LYS A 18 -34.49 -36.43 17.02
CA LYS A 18 -33.23 -35.80 16.59
C LYS A 18 -33.18 -35.86 15.07
N ASP A 19 -33.50 -34.76 14.42
CA ASP A 19 -33.27 -34.61 12.99
C ASP A 19 -31.77 -34.83 12.73
N GLU A 20 -31.44 -35.78 11.84
CA GLU A 20 -30.04 -36.09 11.48
C GLU A 20 -29.29 -34.84 11.05
N ALA A 21 -29.98 -33.88 10.41
CA ALA A 21 -29.42 -32.59 10.02
C ALA A 21 -29.04 -31.75 11.23
N LEU A 22 -29.89 -31.72 12.27
CA LEU A 22 -29.60 -31.01 13.52
C LEU A 22 -28.47 -31.66 14.29
N THR A 23 -28.42 -33.00 14.31
CA THR A 23 -27.34 -33.77 14.95
C THR A 23 -26.00 -33.56 14.20
N ARG A 24 -26.02 -33.47 12.86
CA ARG A 24 -24.84 -33.11 12.06
C ARG A 24 -24.40 -31.68 12.32
N LEU A 25 -25.33 -30.72 12.50
CA LEU A 25 -25.02 -29.34 12.84
C LEU A 25 -24.45 -29.20 14.26
N MET A 26 -24.99 -29.94 15.23
CA MET A 26 -24.51 -29.94 16.63
C MET A 26 -23.17 -30.68 16.78
N ASN A 27 -22.92 -31.71 15.97
CA ASN A 27 -21.63 -32.42 15.91
C ASN A 27 -20.67 -31.85 14.88
N PHE A 28 -21.00 -30.70 14.26
CA PHE A 28 -20.09 -29.96 13.39
C PHE A 28 -18.89 -29.49 14.24
N LYS A 29 -17.87 -30.35 14.29
CA LYS A 29 -16.53 -29.89 14.65
C LYS A 29 -16.13 -29.00 13.52
N PRO A 30 -16.00 -27.68 13.71
CA PRO A 30 -15.40 -26.85 12.68
C PRO A 30 -14.05 -27.50 12.39
N GLY A 31 -13.90 -28.06 11.18
CA GLY A 31 -12.61 -28.53 10.71
C GLY A 31 -11.64 -27.43 11.05
N VAL A 32 -10.43 -27.76 11.49
CA VAL A 32 -9.41 -26.79 11.84
C VAL A 32 -9.44 -25.74 10.74
N ARG A 33 -10.14 -24.63 10.99
CA ARG A 33 -10.07 -23.46 10.11
C ARG A 33 -8.61 -23.08 10.24
N THR A 34 -7.83 -23.43 9.24
CA THR A 34 -6.51 -22.85 9.08
C THR A 34 -6.77 -21.36 9.15
N ALA A 35 -6.41 -20.76 10.29
CA ALA A 35 -6.74 -19.36 10.54
C ALA A 35 -6.06 -18.59 9.43
N VAL A 36 -6.85 -18.01 8.52
CA VAL A 36 -6.31 -17.21 7.42
C VAL A 36 -5.59 -16.04 8.07
N ARG A 37 -4.27 -16.09 8.10
CA ARG A 37 -3.45 -15.05 8.73
C ARG A 37 -3.56 -13.76 7.91
N LYS A 38 -4.18 -12.76 8.50
CA LYS A 38 -4.24 -11.41 7.94
C LYS A 38 -2.94 -10.69 8.23
N THR A 39 -2.26 -10.21 7.19
CA THR A 39 -0.97 -9.51 7.33
C THR A 39 -0.85 -8.38 6.32
N THR A 40 -0.03 -7.39 6.62
CA THR A 40 0.31 -6.32 5.67
C THR A 40 1.58 -6.69 4.91
N VAL A 41 1.75 -6.13 3.71
CA VAL A 41 2.98 -6.28 2.91
C VAL A 41 4.21 -5.91 3.76
N SER A 42 4.15 -4.78 4.47
CA SER A 42 5.25 -4.34 5.35
C SER A 42 5.54 -5.30 6.52
N ALA A 43 4.53 -6.04 7.01
CA ALA A 43 4.73 -7.05 8.05
C ALA A 43 5.40 -8.31 7.48
N VAL A 44 4.98 -8.77 6.30
CA VAL A 44 5.64 -9.89 5.61
C VAL A 44 7.11 -9.61 5.40
N LEU A 45 7.45 -8.44 4.85
CA LEU A 45 8.82 -8.06 4.58
C LEU A 45 9.69 -7.91 5.84
N ARG A 46 9.08 -7.50 6.97
CA ARG A 46 9.79 -7.49 8.27
C ARG A 46 10.05 -8.89 8.79
N ASP A 47 9.06 -9.77 8.69
CA ASP A 47 9.20 -11.16 9.13
C ASP A 47 10.26 -11.90 8.29
N GLU A 48 10.28 -11.70 6.97
CA GLU A 48 11.29 -12.27 6.07
C GLU A 48 12.71 -11.74 6.37
N LYS A 49 12.86 -10.42 6.60
CA LYS A 49 14.15 -9.85 7.01
C LYS A 49 14.61 -10.38 8.35
N ARG A 50 13.72 -10.55 9.31
CA ARG A 50 14.04 -11.09 10.62
C ARG A 50 14.49 -12.55 10.53
N ALA A 51 13.82 -13.36 9.73
CA ALA A 51 14.22 -14.75 9.49
C ALA A 51 15.58 -14.85 8.79
N ALA A 52 15.94 -13.88 7.93
CA ALA A 52 17.23 -13.82 7.26
C ALA A 52 18.37 -13.27 8.15
N GLN A 53 18.05 -12.61 9.27
CA GLN A 53 19.02 -11.96 10.16
C GLN A 53 19.25 -12.70 11.49
N GLU A 54 18.64 -13.87 11.70
CA GLU A 54 18.82 -14.64 12.94
C GLU A 54 20.28 -15.13 13.19
N ASP A 55 21.20 -14.92 12.24
CA ASP A 55 22.62 -15.32 12.34
C ASP A 55 23.62 -14.16 12.46
N GLU A 56 23.21 -12.88 12.51
CA GLU A 56 24.15 -11.78 12.72
C GLU A 56 23.88 -11.01 14.02
N PRO A 57 24.92 -10.82 14.89
CA PRO A 57 24.79 -9.96 16.06
C PRO A 57 24.59 -8.51 15.64
N LEU A 58 23.56 -7.86 16.19
CA LEU A 58 23.26 -6.45 15.97
C LEU A 58 24.49 -5.58 16.26
N PRO A 59 24.97 -4.77 15.31
CA PRO A 59 25.99 -3.79 15.62
C PRO A 59 25.40 -2.72 16.55
N ASP A 60 26.05 -2.47 17.67
CA ASP A 60 25.82 -1.34 18.58
C ASP A 60 26.06 -0.03 17.81
N ALA A 61 25.01 0.48 17.17
CA ALA A 61 25.04 1.79 16.55
C ALA A 61 24.84 2.84 17.65
N PRO A 62 25.77 3.77 17.85
CA PRO A 62 25.60 4.86 18.80
C PRO A 62 24.40 5.69 18.33
N LEU A 63 23.38 5.81 19.18
CA LEU A 63 22.24 6.70 19.02
C LEU A 63 22.72 8.16 19.15
N MET A 64 23.31 8.70 18.08
CA MET A 64 23.52 10.13 17.95
C MET A 64 22.15 10.76 17.61
N ARG A 65 21.37 11.08 18.64
CA ARG A 65 20.19 11.93 18.50
C ARG A 65 20.65 13.37 18.32
N LEU A 66 20.33 13.94 17.17
CA LEU A 66 20.44 15.39 16.97
C LEU A 66 19.58 16.11 18.03
N PRO A 67 20.02 17.27 18.55
CA PRO A 67 19.24 18.06 19.50
C PRO A 67 17.87 18.42 18.91
N ARG A 68 16.79 18.24 19.68
CA ARG A 68 15.40 18.45 19.26
C ARG A 68 15.13 19.80 18.60
N PHE A 69 15.84 20.85 18.94
CA PHE A 69 15.66 22.18 18.35
C PHE A 69 16.13 22.31 16.89
N MET A 70 16.97 21.35 16.40
CA MET A 70 17.35 21.28 14.98
C MET A 70 16.39 20.39 14.16
N GLU A 71 15.58 19.56 14.82
CA GLU A 71 14.56 18.72 14.16
C GLU A 71 13.28 19.52 13.84
N GLU A 72 13.00 20.60 14.56
CA GLU A 72 11.75 21.37 14.42
C GLU A 72 11.63 22.20 13.13
N GLN A 73 12.73 22.37 12.37
CA GLN A 73 12.72 23.21 11.15
C GLN A 73 12.84 22.45 9.82
N GLN A 74 13.10 21.15 9.81
CA GLN A 74 13.20 20.38 8.56
C GLN A 74 12.38 19.10 8.64
N MET A 75 11.44 18.94 7.70
CA MET A 75 10.68 17.69 7.56
C MET A 75 11.65 16.52 7.28
N THR A 76 11.44 15.42 7.96
CA THR A 76 12.18 14.17 7.72
C THR A 76 11.90 13.62 6.33
N GLY A 77 12.78 12.76 5.81
CA GLY A 77 12.54 12.09 4.52
C GLY A 77 11.19 11.35 4.47
N ALA A 78 10.78 10.74 5.60
CA ALA A 78 9.48 10.06 5.70
C ALA A 78 8.30 11.04 5.61
N GLN A 79 8.39 12.20 6.27
CA GLN A 79 7.35 13.23 6.19
C GLN A 79 7.23 13.83 4.79
N ILE A 80 8.37 14.06 4.11
CA ILE A 80 8.39 14.50 2.70
C ILE A 80 7.74 13.43 1.81
N GLY A 81 8.04 12.15 2.05
CA GLY A 81 7.41 11.03 1.36
C GLY A 81 5.89 11.04 1.52
N THR A 82 5.40 11.14 2.75
CA THR A 82 3.96 11.20 3.06
C THR A 82 3.28 12.40 2.36
N ALA A 83 3.91 13.58 2.39
CA ALA A 83 3.41 14.77 1.71
C ALA A 83 3.37 14.59 0.19
N PHE A 84 4.40 13.98 -0.39
CA PHE A 84 4.45 13.69 -1.82
C PHE A 84 3.33 12.72 -2.25
N HIS A 85 3.14 11.61 -1.53
CA HIS A 85 2.05 10.66 -1.79
C HIS A 85 0.68 11.32 -1.70
N ARG A 86 0.46 12.15 -0.67
CA ARG A 86 -0.79 12.91 -0.52
C ARG A 86 -1.05 13.84 -1.69
N MET A 87 -0.04 14.58 -2.15
CA MET A 87 -0.15 15.42 -3.33
C MET A 87 -0.46 14.58 -4.58
N MET A 88 0.30 13.52 -4.83
CA MET A 88 0.10 12.63 -5.98
C MET A 88 -1.30 12.04 -6.04
N ARG A 89 -1.88 11.71 -4.87
CA ARG A 89 -3.26 11.22 -4.76
C ARG A 89 -4.27 12.27 -5.22
N MET A 90 -4.04 13.55 -4.91
CA MET A 90 -5.02 14.63 -5.03
C MET A 90 -4.85 15.48 -6.31
N LEU A 91 -3.74 15.33 -7.03
CA LEU A 91 -3.54 16.02 -8.30
C LEU A 91 -4.59 15.61 -9.34
N ASP A 92 -5.04 16.58 -10.12
CA ASP A 92 -5.96 16.40 -11.23
C ASP A 92 -5.17 16.04 -12.50
N PHE A 93 -5.16 14.76 -12.86
CA PHE A 93 -4.43 14.26 -14.02
C PHE A 93 -5.10 14.61 -15.34
N ASP A 94 -6.40 14.87 -15.34
CA ASP A 94 -7.09 15.32 -16.56
C ASP A 94 -6.71 16.77 -16.88
N ALA A 95 -6.59 17.63 -15.88
CA ALA A 95 -6.06 18.96 -16.06
C ALA A 95 -4.59 18.95 -16.51
N LEU A 96 -3.76 18.03 -15.95
CA LEU A 96 -2.38 17.84 -16.40
C LEU A 96 -2.29 17.34 -17.84
N ARG A 97 -3.26 16.52 -18.29
CA ARG A 97 -3.35 16.03 -19.67
C ARG A 97 -3.74 17.14 -20.64
N ALA A 98 -4.64 18.02 -20.22
CA ALA A 98 -5.19 19.08 -21.06
C ALA A 98 -4.25 20.29 -21.20
N THR A 99 -3.28 20.46 -20.30
CA THR A 99 -2.45 21.68 -20.29
C THR A 99 -1.26 21.59 -21.23
N HIS A 100 -0.90 22.74 -21.82
CA HIS A 100 0.39 22.95 -22.51
C HIS A 100 1.42 23.67 -21.60
N GLN A 101 1.03 24.01 -20.37
CA GLN A 101 1.86 24.74 -19.40
C GLN A 101 1.95 23.95 -18.08
N LEU A 102 2.68 22.85 -18.11
CA LEU A 102 2.77 21.89 -17.01
C LEU A 102 3.16 22.54 -15.68
N GLU A 103 4.16 23.43 -15.70
CA GLU A 103 4.65 24.09 -14.48
C GLU A 103 3.58 25.00 -13.85
N ALA A 104 2.88 25.78 -14.68
CA ALA A 104 1.81 26.68 -14.22
C ALA A 104 0.63 25.86 -13.65
N GLU A 105 0.27 24.77 -14.31
CA GLU A 105 -0.81 23.91 -13.86
C GLU A 105 -0.47 23.22 -12.52
N ILE A 106 0.74 22.72 -12.37
CA ILE A 106 1.22 22.15 -11.10
C ILE A 106 1.20 23.21 -10.00
N ALA A 107 1.67 24.42 -10.28
CA ALA A 107 1.64 25.53 -9.30
C ALA A 107 0.20 25.82 -8.87
N ARG A 108 -0.72 25.97 -9.81
CA ARG A 108 -2.15 26.23 -9.57
C ARG A 108 -2.77 25.12 -8.70
N GLN A 109 -2.51 23.85 -9.01
CA GLN A 109 -3.04 22.73 -8.24
C GLN A 109 -2.47 22.68 -6.84
N ARG A 110 -1.20 22.97 -6.65
CA ARG A 110 -0.55 23.04 -5.34
C ARG A 110 -1.18 24.11 -4.45
N GLU A 111 -1.42 25.30 -4.99
CA GLU A 111 -2.10 26.40 -4.29
C GLU A 111 -3.53 25.98 -3.89
N ARG A 112 -4.24 25.32 -4.78
CA ARG A 112 -5.57 24.78 -4.48
C ARG A 112 -5.52 23.78 -3.32
N LEU A 113 -4.57 22.82 -3.34
CA LEU A 113 -4.44 21.83 -2.27
C LEU A 113 -4.17 22.46 -0.90
N LEU A 114 -3.41 23.57 -0.87
CA LEU A 114 -3.20 24.36 0.34
C LEU A 114 -4.48 25.09 0.77
N ALA A 115 -5.15 25.79 -0.15
CA ALA A 115 -6.37 26.52 0.12
C ALA A 115 -7.50 25.62 0.63
N ASP A 116 -7.60 24.40 0.08
CA ASP A 116 -8.56 23.37 0.50
C ASP A 116 -8.15 22.66 1.82
N GLY A 117 -7.02 23.02 2.41
CA GLY A 117 -6.51 22.41 3.65
C GLY A 117 -6.08 20.93 3.51
N ILE A 118 -5.89 20.46 2.28
CA ILE A 118 -5.47 19.06 2.01
C ILE A 118 -4.00 18.86 2.35
N VAL A 119 -3.17 19.87 2.13
CA VAL A 119 -1.77 19.92 2.54
C VAL A 119 -1.53 21.16 3.39
N SER A 120 -0.61 21.05 4.35
CA SER A 120 -0.15 22.18 5.15
C SER A 120 0.92 23.00 4.40
N GLU A 121 1.19 24.23 4.86
CA GLU A 121 2.27 25.05 4.35
C GLU A 121 3.64 24.34 4.42
N ASN A 122 3.90 23.63 5.51
CA ASN A 122 5.15 22.87 5.69
C ASN A 122 5.27 21.73 4.67
N GLU A 123 4.19 20.98 4.43
CA GLU A 123 4.16 19.92 3.39
C GLU A 123 4.34 20.51 1.99
N LEU A 124 3.66 21.62 1.71
CA LEU A 124 3.80 22.32 0.44
C LEU A 124 5.22 22.84 0.23
N ALA A 125 5.85 23.36 1.28
CA ALA A 125 7.25 23.83 1.24
C ALA A 125 8.25 22.69 1.07
N ALA A 126 7.97 21.51 1.67
CA ALA A 126 8.84 20.34 1.62
C ALA A 126 8.83 19.65 0.25
N VAL A 127 7.65 19.54 -0.39
CA VAL A 127 7.51 19.00 -1.74
C VAL A 127 7.66 20.14 -2.76
N LYS A 128 8.87 20.46 -3.14
CA LYS A 128 9.16 21.53 -4.07
C LYS A 128 8.47 21.30 -5.43
N PRO A 129 7.97 22.37 -6.12
CA PRO A 129 7.27 22.24 -7.41
C PRO A 129 8.05 21.44 -8.46
N TYR A 130 9.35 21.64 -8.53
CA TYR A 130 10.21 20.98 -9.53
C TYR A 130 10.22 19.45 -9.38
N LEU A 131 9.91 18.88 -8.19
CA LEU A 131 9.84 17.44 -8.00
C LEU A 131 8.67 16.84 -8.79
N LEU A 132 7.52 17.50 -8.77
CA LEU A 132 6.34 17.13 -9.54
C LEU A 132 6.53 17.39 -11.02
N VAL A 133 7.03 18.59 -11.38
CA VAL A 133 7.32 18.94 -12.78
C VAL A 133 8.26 17.91 -13.41
N ARG A 134 9.33 17.54 -12.71
CA ARG A 134 10.30 16.56 -13.19
C ARG A 134 9.70 15.16 -13.38
N LEU A 135 8.79 14.74 -12.48
CA LEU A 135 8.06 13.49 -12.66
C LEU A 135 7.20 13.57 -13.92
N PHE A 136 6.33 14.55 -14.03
CA PHE A 136 5.36 14.63 -15.12
C PHE A 136 5.97 14.98 -16.49
N ALA A 137 7.13 15.65 -16.51
CA ALA A 137 7.90 15.84 -17.72
C ALA A 137 8.76 14.62 -18.12
N SER A 138 8.91 13.63 -17.24
CA SER A 138 9.65 12.40 -17.54
C SER A 138 8.86 11.46 -18.48
N PRO A 139 9.54 10.52 -19.16
CA PRO A 139 8.85 9.50 -19.96
C PRO A 139 7.80 8.71 -19.15
N LEU A 140 8.05 8.43 -17.86
CA LEU A 140 7.09 7.77 -16.97
C LEU A 140 5.86 8.66 -16.75
N GLY A 141 6.06 9.92 -16.38
CA GLY A 141 4.97 10.86 -16.11
C GLY A 141 4.09 11.12 -17.33
N VAL A 142 4.68 11.25 -18.52
CA VAL A 142 3.93 11.37 -19.78
C VAL A 142 3.02 10.15 -20.00
N ARG A 143 3.53 8.93 -19.76
CA ARG A 143 2.74 7.69 -19.85
C ARG A 143 1.62 7.66 -18.81
N MET A 144 1.90 8.06 -17.58
CA MET A 144 0.91 8.15 -16.49
C MET A 144 -0.23 9.10 -16.85
N ILE A 145 0.08 10.30 -17.35
CA ILE A 145 -0.92 11.29 -17.76
C ILE A 145 -1.74 10.78 -18.94
N ALA A 146 -1.12 10.08 -19.89
CA ALA A 146 -1.77 9.57 -21.09
C ALA A 146 -2.64 8.32 -20.83
N ALA A 147 -2.48 7.65 -19.69
CA ALA A 147 -3.19 6.43 -19.38
C ALA A 147 -4.71 6.67 -19.27
N GLN A 148 -5.51 5.81 -19.89
CA GLN A 148 -6.97 5.86 -19.81
C GLN A 148 -7.48 5.31 -18.47
N GLU A 149 -6.79 4.32 -17.94
CA GLU A 149 -7.07 3.73 -16.64
C GLU A 149 -5.83 3.88 -15.75
N LEU A 150 -5.99 4.64 -14.65
CA LEU A 150 -4.94 4.91 -13.68
C LEU A 150 -5.55 4.94 -12.28
N HIS A 151 -4.95 4.20 -11.37
CA HIS A 151 -5.31 4.17 -9.96
C HIS A 151 -4.18 4.73 -9.11
N ARG A 152 -4.54 5.47 -8.05
CA ARG A 152 -3.61 6.08 -7.10
C ARG A 152 -4.03 5.70 -5.69
N GLU A 153 -3.06 5.38 -4.83
CA GLU A 153 -3.33 4.94 -3.46
C GLU A 153 -4.37 3.80 -3.43
N TRP A 154 -4.18 2.82 -4.30
CA TRP A 154 -5.13 1.72 -4.47
C TRP A 154 -4.97 0.69 -3.36
N ALA A 155 -5.91 0.72 -2.40
CA ALA A 155 -5.95 -0.24 -1.30
C ALA A 155 -6.45 -1.61 -1.80
N PHE A 156 -5.75 -2.68 -1.41
CA PHE A 156 -6.12 -4.03 -1.78
C PHE A 156 -6.10 -5.00 -0.61
N THR A 157 -6.86 -6.08 -0.76
CA THR A 157 -6.75 -7.30 0.03
C THR A 157 -6.69 -8.48 -0.94
N TYR A 158 -5.60 -9.21 -0.92
CA TYR A 158 -5.33 -10.34 -1.81
C TYR A 158 -5.11 -11.62 -1.00
N ARG A 159 -5.80 -12.69 -1.37
CA ARG A 159 -5.57 -14.02 -0.80
C ARG A 159 -4.51 -14.73 -1.63
N ARG A 160 -3.40 -15.06 -0.99
CA ARG A 160 -2.37 -15.92 -1.59
C ARG A 160 -2.27 -17.24 -0.84
N GLU A 161 -1.95 -18.31 -1.55
CA GLU A 161 -1.59 -19.59 -0.94
C GLU A 161 -0.07 -19.57 -0.67
N THR A 162 0.30 -20.04 0.52
CA THR A 162 1.69 -20.19 0.96
C THR A 162 1.90 -21.63 1.44
N GLU A 163 3.13 -22.04 1.64
CA GLU A 163 3.45 -23.38 2.18
C GLU A 163 2.79 -23.64 3.55
N THR A 164 2.56 -22.58 4.32
CA THR A 164 1.93 -22.63 5.64
C THR A 164 0.42 -22.43 5.61
N GLY A 165 -0.20 -22.34 4.41
CA GLY A 165 -1.63 -22.17 4.21
C GLY A 165 -2.03 -20.83 3.60
N ALA A 166 -3.33 -20.52 3.61
CA ALA A 166 -3.85 -19.30 3.01
C ALA A 166 -3.49 -18.06 3.85
N GLN A 167 -3.00 -17.02 3.17
CA GLN A 167 -2.66 -15.72 3.75
C GLN A 167 -3.42 -14.61 3.06
N LEU A 168 -4.01 -13.68 3.84
CA LEU A 168 -4.59 -12.44 3.31
C LEU A 168 -3.53 -11.33 3.38
N LEU A 169 -3.05 -10.93 2.21
CA LEU A 169 -2.10 -9.85 2.05
C LEU A 169 -2.84 -8.54 1.83
N GLN A 170 -2.52 -7.52 2.64
CA GLN A 170 -3.08 -6.18 2.51
C GLN A 170 -2.00 -5.17 2.20
N GLY A 171 -2.34 -4.19 1.37
CA GLY A 171 -1.42 -3.12 1.01
C GLY A 171 -2.14 -1.96 0.31
N VAL A 172 -1.36 -0.94 0.01
CA VAL A 172 -1.78 0.19 -0.80
C VAL A 172 -0.73 0.37 -1.88
N ILE A 173 -1.17 0.35 -3.13
CA ILE A 173 -0.33 0.61 -4.30
C ILE A 173 -0.36 2.11 -4.58
N ASP A 174 0.80 2.76 -4.61
CA ASP A 174 0.93 4.20 -4.77
C ASP A 174 0.32 4.66 -6.10
N CYS A 175 0.69 3.99 -7.19
CA CYS A 175 0.12 4.22 -8.51
C CYS A 175 0.24 2.97 -9.37
N CYS A 176 -0.81 2.67 -10.13
CA CYS A 176 -0.75 1.72 -11.23
C CYS A 176 -1.63 2.18 -12.38
N PHE A 177 -1.24 1.85 -13.60
CA PHE A 177 -2.00 2.22 -14.80
C PHE A 177 -1.89 1.14 -15.88
N ILE A 178 -2.88 1.10 -16.76
CA ILE A 178 -2.89 0.15 -17.88
C ILE A 178 -2.23 0.80 -19.10
N GLU A 179 -1.29 0.06 -19.66
CA GLU A 179 -0.67 0.37 -20.95
C GLU A 179 -0.54 -0.90 -21.79
N ARG A 180 -1.07 -0.87 -23.02
CA ARG A 180 -1.01 -2.01 -23.96
C ARG A 180 -1.53 -3.32 -23.36
N GLY A 181 -2.63 -3.24 -22.60
CA GLY A 181 -3.29 -4.40 -22.01
C GLY A 181 -2.58 -5.04 -20.81
N ALA A 182 -1.61 -4.37 -20.21
CA ALA A 182 -0.91 -4.82 -19.03
C ALA A 182 -0.72 -3.68 -18.02
N TRP A 183 -0.57 -4.04 -16.73
CA TRP A 183 -0.31 -3.08 -15.68
C TRP A 183 1.15 -2.61 -15.70
N VAL A 184 1.31 -1.32 -15.43
CA VAL A 184 2.56 -0.68 -15.00
C VAL A 184 2.36 -0.28 -13.56
N LEU A 185 3.16 -0.83 -12.66
CA LEU A 185 3.14 -0.57 -11.23
C LEU A 185 4.22 0.47 -10.90
N VAL A 186 3.86 1.52 -10.17
CA VAL A 186 4.80 2.60 -9.77
C VAL A 186 4.74 2.78 -8.26
N ASP A 187 5.90 2.81 -7.64
CA ASP A 187 6.08 3.06 -6.21
C ASP A 187 7.02 4.26 -6.04
N TYR A 188 6.64 5.22 -5.19
CA TYR A 188 7.38 6.46 -4.98
C TYR A 188 8.21 6.37 -3.71
N LYS A 189 9.51 6.68 -3.81
CA LYS A 189 10.40 6.67 -2.65
C LYS A 189 11.27 7.92 -2.61
N THR A 190 11.59 8.36 -1.39
CA THR A 190 12.42 9.55 -1.14
C THR A 190 13.88 9.20 -0.82
N ASP A 191 14.27 7.95 -1.00
CA ASP A 191 15.62 7.46 -0.81
C ASP A 191 16.65 8.26 -1.63
N ALA A 192 17.83 8.46 -1.06
CA ALA A 192 18.93 9.17 -1.73
C ALA A 192 19.83 8.21 -2.53
N ASP A 193 20.03 6.99 -2.01
CA ASP A 193 20.82 5.93 -2.66
C ASP A 193 19.94 5.06 -3.54
N ALA A 194 20.18 5.12 -4.84
CA ALA A 194 19.37 4.39 -5.81
C ALA A 194 19.60 2.87 -5.77
N ALA A 195 20.84 2.41 -5.64
CA ALA A 195 21.17 0.98 -5.66
C ALA A 195 20.58 0.28 -4.43
N GLY A 196 20.81 0.83 -3.25
CA GLY A 196 20.24 0.31 -2.01
C GLY A 196 18.71 0.43 -1.95
N ALA A 197 18.12 1.46 -2.57
CA ALA A 197 16.66 1.60 -2.66
C ALA A 197 16.05 0.49 -3.52
N ILE A 198 16.62 0.19 -4.68
CA ILE A 198 16.14 -0.87 -5.57
C ILE A 198 16.09 -2.21 -4.82
N GLU A 199 17.18 -2.60 -4.17
CA GLU A 199 17.24 -3.86 -3.44
C GLU A 199 16.26 -3.91 -2.26
N ARG A 200 16.12 -2.80 -1.51
CA ARG A 200 15.19 -2.74 -0.37
C ARG A 200 13.72 -2.83 -0.77
N HIS A 201 13.34 -2.24 -1.91
CA HIS A 201 11.94 -2.11 -2.31
C HIS A 201 11.49 -3.15 -3.35
N ARG A 202 12.42 -3.89 -3.98
CA ARG A 202 12.11 -4.98 -4.91
C ARG A 202 11.08 -5.98 -4.36
N PRO A 203 11.25 -6.54 -3.14
CA PRO A 203 10.29 -7.51 -2.60
C PRO A 203 8.89 -6.93 -2.41
N GLN A 204 8.77 -5.64 -2.04
CA GLN A 204 7.48 -4.95 -1.95
C GLN A 204 6.78 -4.88 -3.31
N LEU A 205 7.49 -4.45 -4.34
CA LEU A 205 6.97 -4.34 -5.70
C LEU A 205 6.58 -5.71 -6.28
N GLU A 206 7.30 -6.77 -5.94
CA GLU A 206 6.96 -8.14 -6.32
C GLU A 206 5.64 -8.60 -5.69
N LEU A 207 5.45 -8.37 -4.39
CA LEU A 207 4.20 -8.69 -3.70
C LEU A 207 3.02 -7.88 -4.23
N TYR A 208 3.23 -6.60 -4.52
CA TYR A 208 2.22 -5.74 -5.13
C TYR A 208 1.84 -6.20 -6.54
N ALA A 209 2.83 -6.58 -7.35
CA ALA A 209 2.59 -7.09 -8.70
C ALA A 209 1.80 -8.41 -8.68
N GLN A 210 2.13 -9.33 -7.76
CA GLN A 210 1.37 -10.57 -7.57
C GLN A 210 -0.08 -10.28 -7.18
N ALA A 211 -0.30 -9.37 -6.22
CA ALA A 211 -1.63 -9.00 -5.79
C ALA A 211 -2.42 -8.34 -6.93
N LEU A 212 -1.83 -7.38 -7.63
CA LEU A 212 -2.47 -6.66 -8.73
C LEU A 212 -2.88 -7.62 -9.86
N ALA A 213 -1.97 -8.51 -10.28
CA ALA A 213 -2.26 -9.51 -11.30
C ALA A 213 -3.34 -10.51 -10.84
N GLY A 214 -3.25 -10.99 -9.60
CA GLY A 214 -4.21 -11.96 -9.05
C GLY A 214 -5.62 -11.40 -8.85
N ILE A 215 -5.75 -10.09 -8.55
CA ILE A 215 -7.05 -9.44 -8.37
C ILE A 215 -7.68 -9.09 -9.73
N THR A 216 -6.88 -8.58 -10.67
CA THR A 216 -7.40 -8.03 -11.92
C THR A 216 -7.41 -9.03 -13.08
N GLY A 217 -6.64 -10.11 -12.98
CA GLY A 217 -6.45 -11.07 -14.07
C GLY A 217 -5.55 -10.56 -15.21
N LEU A 218 -5.03 -9.34 -15.13
CA LEU A 218 -4.14 -8.76 -16.11
C LEU A 218 -2.67 -8.88 -15.66
N PRO A 219 -1.73 -9.12 -16.59
CA PRO A 219 -0.31 -9.20 -16.23
C PRO A 219 0.25 -7.84 -15.81
N VAL A 220 1.23 -7.85 -14.91
CA VAL A 220 2.06 -6.68 -14.59
C VAL A 220 3.31 -6.75 -15.47
N ARG A 221 3.45 -5.81 -16.41
CA ARG A 221 4.58 -5.76 -17.34
C ARG A 221 5.79 -5.07 -16.75
N GLU A 222 5.55 -3.99 -16.02
CA GLU A 222 6.62 -3.17 -15.47
C GLU A 222 6.36 -2.90 -13.99
N ARG A 223 7.41 -2.96 -13.22
CA ARG A 223 7.48 -2.52 -11.83
C ARG A 223 8.51 -1.41 -11.76
N VAL A 224 8.07 -0.23 -11.43
CA VAL A 224 8.87 0.99 -11.47
C VAL A 224 9.03 1.57 -10.08
N LEU A 225 10.25 1.73 -9.62
CA LEU A 225 10.61 2.51 -8.45
C LEU A 225 10.97 3.93 -8.91
N TYR A 226 10.17 4.92 -8.52
CA TYR A 226 10.48 6.32 -8.82
C TYR A 226 11.11 7.00 -7.60
N LEU A 227 12.37 7.36 -7.72
CA LEU A 227 13.09 8.07 -6.67
C LEU A 227 12.84 9.59 -6.82
N VAL A 228 11.97 10.11 -5.95
CA VAL A 228 11.47 11.49 -6.01
C VAL A 228 12.61 12.50 -5.99
N ARG A 229 13.58 12.34 -5.08
CA ARG A 229 14.72 13.27 -4.95
C ARG A 229 15.65 13.22 -6.16
N ALA A 230 15.92 12.03 -6.66
CA ALA A 230 16.73 11.83 -7.86
C ALA A 230 15.99 12.22 -9.14
N GLY A 231 14.65 12.18 -9.13
CA GLY A 231 13.78 12.39 -10.29
C GLY A 231 13.99 11.34 -11.38
N ARG A 232 14.25 10.13 -10.97
CA ARG A 232 14.54 9.01 -11.88
C ARG A 232 13.67 7.81 -11.59
N ALA A 233 13.24 7.17 -12.66
CA ALA A 233 12.53 5.90 -12.65
C ALA A 233 13.51 4.75 -12.87
N TYR A 234 13.36 3.70 -12.10
CA TYR A 234 14.14 2.46 -12.20
C TYR A 234 13.18 1.29 -12.37
N GLN A 235 13.45 0.47 -13.38
CA GLN A 235 12.73 -0.80 -13.52
C GLN A 235 13.30 -1.81 -12.53
N VAL A 236 12.41 -2.55 -11.83
CA VAL A 236 12.76 -3.42 -10.72
C VAL A 236 12.28 -4.85 -10.97
#